data_4459baa4c552e0b96aced1407798b5d4
#
_entry.id   4459baa4c552e0b96aced1407798b5d4
#
_cell.length_a   1.000
_cell.length_b   1.000
_cell.length_c   1.000
_cell.angle_alpha   90.00
_cell.angle_beta   90.00
_cell.angle_gamma   90.00
#
_symmetry.space_group_name_H-M   'P 1'
#
loop_
_entity.id
_entity.type
_entity.pdbx_description
1 polymer ?
#
loop_
_entity_poly.entity_id
_entity_poly.type
_entity_poly.pdbx_seq_one_letter_code
_entity_poly.pdbx_strand_id
1 'polypeptide(L)'
;MELIKKITAPNPGVFTGGGTNTYLIGKEDLTLIDPGPNIEEHIDEIIRAGKNKIKRILVTHTHTDHSPAALPISKVLKVPMYGRLVDGESAWEDETFIPDVVLNDADLIKTDEYTLEVIHTPGHASNHLCFLIKELNCLITGDHIMDGSTVVIGPPDGNMRSYIDSLNKLFKYKIDYFAPGHGNFMHLPKKTIESIIRHRLSREAKVIRKLEDSGETNLEALTALVYDDVSEHLHSIAKFSFCLLYTS
;
A
#
# COMPACT_ATOMS: atom_id res chain seq x y z
N MET A 1 13.03 3.95 17.32
CA MET A 1 11.64 3.57 17.66
C MET A 1 11.65 2.13 18.12
N GLU A 2 11.50 1.91 19.41
CA GLU A 2 11.70 0.57 19.99
C GLU A 2 10.64 -0.47 19.60
N LEU A 3 9.45 -0.04 19.13
CA LEU A 3 8.34 -0.93 18.79
C LEU A 3 8.23 -1.28 17.30
N ILE A 4 9.02 -0.66 16.41
CA ILE A 4 8.97 -0.92 14.97
C ILE A 4 10.35 -1.31 14.47
N LYS A 5 10.44 -2.46 13.81
CA LYS A 5 11.61 -2.85 13.01
C LYS A 5 11.18 -2.99 11.55
N LYS A 6 11.89 -2.30 10.65
CA LYS A 6 11.74 -2.41 9.20
C LYS A 6 12.77 -3.36 8.63
N ILE A 7 12.35 -4.22 7.71
CA ILE A 7 13.19 -5.10 6.89
C ILE A 7 12.76 -4.86 5.45
N THR A 8 13.70 -4.55 4.55
CA THR A 8 13.35 -4.29 3.16
C THR A 8 13.71 -5.51 2.30
N ALA A 9 12.76 -6.02 1.55
CA ALA A 9 12.95 -7.15 0.65
C ALA A 9 13.89 -6.79 -0.52
N PRO A 10 14.72 -7.72 -1.02
CA PRO A 10 15.62 -7.48 -2.13
C PRO A 10 14.92 -7.61 -3.49
N ASN A 11 13.85 -6.86 -3.70
CA ASN A 11 13.05 -6.82 -4.92
C ASN A 11 12.97 -5.40 -5.53
N PRO A 12 14.12 -4.75 -5.81
CA PRO A 12 14.12 -3.40 -6.37
C PRO A 12 13.50 -3.37 -7.75
N GLY A 13 12.70 -2.33 -8.02
CA GLY A 13 11.99 -2.18 -9.29
C GLY A 13 11.34 -0.82 -9.47
N VAL A 14 10.70 -0.63 -10.62
CA VAL A 14 10.03 0.64 -10.96
C VAL A 14 8.88 0.93 -9.98
N PHE A 15 8.18 -0.10 -9.51
CA PHE A 15 7.06 0.04 -8.57
C PHE A 15 7.52 -0.02 -7.12
N THR A 16 8.55 -0.80 -6.82
CA THR A 16 9.02 -1.09 -5.46
C THR A 16 10.18 -0.20 -5.01
N GLY A 17 10.74 0.62 -5.92
CA GLY A 17 11.92 1.44 -5.61
C GLY A 17 13.09 0.58 -5.14
N GLY A 18 13.52 0.74 -3.88
CA GLY A 18 14.58 -0.07 -3.27
C GLY A 18 14.13 -1.44 -2.77
N GLY A 19 12.83 -1.74 -2.84
CA GLY A 19 12.21 -2.98 -2.38
C GLY A 19 11.00 -2.75 -1.48
N THR A 20 10.27 -3.82 -1.17
CA THR A 20 9.09 -3.80 -0.31
C THR A 20 9.48 -3.83 1.16
N ASN A 21 8.86 -2.99 1.96
CA ASN A 21 9.09 -2.88 3.38
C ASN A 21 8.20 -3.84 4.16
N THR A 22 8.81 -4.75 4.86
CA THR A 22 8.21 -5.60 5.89
C THR A 22 8.39 -4.97 7.25
N TYR A 23 7.36 -5.01 8.11
CA TYR A 23 7.42 -4.45 9.45
C TYR A 23 7.20 -5.52 10.53
N LEU A 24 8.03 -5.50 11.56
CA LEU A 24 7.82 -6.24 12.82
C LEU A 24 7.44 -5.22 13.90
N ILE A 25 6.25 -5.40 14.49
CA ILE A 25 5.70 -4.52 15.52
C ILE A 25 5.67 -5.24 16.86
N GLY A 26 6.20 -4.63 17.90
CA GLY A 26 6.28 -5.17 19.26
C GLY A 26 7.69 -5.59 19.67
N LYS A 27 7.81 -6.24 20.83
CA LYS A 27 9.07 -6.76 21.39
C LYS A 27 8.97 -8.23 21.77
N GLU A 28 7.89 -8.62 22.46
CA GLU A 28 7.63 -10.00 22.94
C GLU A 28 6.45 -10.63 22.19
N ASP A 29 5.44 -9.85 21.85
CA ASP A 29 4.30 -10.26 21.02
C ASP A 29 4.38 -9.56 19.66
N LEU A 30 5.14 -10.15 18.72
CA LEU A 30 5.38 -9.53 17.43
C LEU A 30 4.23 -9.77 16.44
N THR A 31 3.77 -8.68 15.82
CA THR A 31 2.99 -8.73 14.60
C THR A 31 3.90 -8.46 13.40
N LEU A 32 3.88 -9.37 12.43
CA LEU A 32 4.52 -9.21 11.13
C LEU A 32 3.52 -8.55 10.16
N ILE A 33 3.93 -7.47 9.49
CA ILE A 33 3.09 -6.77 8.50
C ILE A 33 3.81 -6.75 7.16
N ASP A 34 3.10 -7.11 6.09
CA ASP A 34 3.58 -7.23 4.72
C ASP A 34 4.87 -8.05 4.64
N PRO A 35 4.78 -9.37 4.69
CA PRO A 35 5.96 -10.23 4.66
C PRO A 35 6.73 -10.18 3.33
N GLY A 36 6.16 -9.52 2.30
CA GLY A 36 6.83 -9.26 1.04
C GLY A 36 6.74 -10.42 0.02
N PRO A 37 7.57 -10.36 -1.02
CA PRO A 37 7.63 -11.39 -2.04
C PRO A 37 8.18 -12.71 -1.47
N ASN A 38 7.85 -13.83 -2.11
CA ASN A 38 8.33 -15.15 -1.73
C ASN A 38 9.80 -15.36 -2.13
N ILE A 39 10.70 -14.67 -1.43
CA ILE A 39 12.17 -14.74 -1.58
C ILE A 39 12.74 -15.41 -0.33
N GLU A 40 13.40 -16.55 -0.48
CA GLU A 40 13.91 -17.39 0.63
C GLU A 40 14.81 -16.59 1.60
N GLU A 41 15.75 -15.83 1.06
CA GLU A 41 16.67 -15.00 1.87
C GLU A 41 15.91 -13.97 2.73
N HIS A 42 14.85 -13.35 2.18
CA HIS A 42 14.02 -12.40 2.90
C HIS A 42 13.17 -13.06 3.99
N ILE A 43 12.59 -14.22 3.68
CA ILE A 43 11.84 -15.04 4.64
C ILE A 43 12.74 -15.44 5.82
N ASP A 44 13.97 -15.90 5.55
CA ASP A 44 14.94 -16.28 6.57
C ASP A 44 15.33 -15.08 7.45
N GLU A 45 15.50 -13.90 6.86
CA GLU A 45 15.79 -12.68 7.61
C GLU A 45 14.63 -12.31 8.54
N ILE A 46 13.38 -12.37 8.05
CA ILE A 46 12.17 -12.12 8.86
C ILE A 46 12.10 -13.09 10.05
N ILE A 47 12.24 -14.39 9.80
CA ILE A 47 12.16 -15.43 10.85
C ILE A 47 13.27 -15.22 11.89
N ARG A 48 14.49 -14.95 11.45
CA ARG A 48 15.63 -14.64 12.33
C ARG A 48 15.39 -13.39 13.16
N ALA A 49 14.87 -12.34 12.52
CA ALA A 49 14.56 -11.08 13.18
C ALA A 49 13.43 -11.22 14.21
N GLY A 50 12.46 -12.08 13.94
CA GLY A 50 11.31 -12.35 14.80
C GLY A 50 11.63 -13.18 16.04
N LYS A 51 12.78 -13.88 16.12
CA LYS A 51 13.26 -14.62 17.30
C LYS A 51 12.18 -15.52 17.93
N ASN A 52 11.37 -16.20 17.13
CA ASN A 52 10.23 -17.02 17.56
C ASN A 52 9.12 -16.26 18.32
N LYS A 53 9.06 -14.92 18.19
CA LYS A 53 8.08 -14.06 18.86
C LYS A 53 6.96 -13.59 17.95
N ILE A 54 7.02 -13.87 16.65
CA ILE A 54 5.94 -13.56 15.70
C ILE A 54 4.71 -14.40 16.09
N LYS A 55 3.58 -13.76 16.32
CA LYS A 55 2.33 -14.38 16.74
C LYS A 55 1.23 -14.32 15.69
N ARG A 56 1.36 -13.42 14.72
CA ARG A 56 0.41 -13.21 13.64
C ARG A 56 1.06 -12.50 12.47
N ILE A 57 0.48 -12.68 11.29
CA ILE A 57 0.88 -12.02 10.05
C ILE A 57 -0.29 -11.18 9.57
N LEU A 58 -0.08 -9.92 9.29
CA LEU A 58 -1.03 -9.01 8.69
C LEU A 58 -0.57 -8.64 7.28
N VAL A 59 -1.51 -8.44 6.38
CA VAL A 59 -1.24 -8.00 5.02
C VAL A 59 -2.06 -6.75 4.73
N THR A 60 -1.40 -5.71 4.20
CA THR A 60 -2.10 -4.47 3.82
C THR A 60 -2.99 -4.71 2.61
N HIS A 61 -2.50 -5.44 1.63
CA HIS A 61 -3.21 -5.86 0.43
C HIS A 61 -2.48 -7.05 -0.21
N THR A 62 -3.08 -7.69 -1.18
CA THR A 62 -2.65 -8.99 -1.70
C THR A 62 -1.85 -8.91 -3.00
N HIS A 63 -1.21 -7.78 -3.31
CA HIS A 63 -0.29 -7.72 -4.44
C HIS A 63 0.94 -8.60 -4.23
N THR A 64 1.48 -9.09 -5.35
CA THR A 64 2.56 -10.10 -5.41
C THR A 64 3.89 -9.68 -4.78
N ASP A 65 4.04 -8.44 -4.41
CA ASP A 65 5.22 -7.93 -3.69
C ASP A 65 4.97 -7.71 -2.18
N HIS A 66 3.72 -7.86 -1.68
CA HIS A 66 3.38 -7.68 -0.27
C HIS A 66 3.04 -8.96 0.48
N SER A 67 2.30 -9.89 -0.13
CA SER A 67 1.69 -11.02 0.58
C SER A 67 2.33 -12.40 0.37
N PRO A 68 3.04 -12.73 -0.73
CA PRO A 68 3.42 -14.10 -1.06
C PRO A 68 4.24 -14.83 0.00
N ALA A 69 5.06 -14.12 0.78
CA ALA A 69 5.82 -14.73 1.87
C ALA A 69 4.96 -15.05 3.12
N ALA A 70 3.69 -14.61 3.17
CA ALA A 70 2.81 -14.87 4.31
C ALA A 70 2.57 -16.36 4.52
N LEU A 71 2.19 -17.08 3.46
CA LEU A 71 1.87 -18.51 3.54
C LEU A 71 3.06 -19.37 3.98
N PRO A 72 4.28 -19.28 3.39
CA PRO A 72 5.41 -20.05 3.87
C PRO A 72 5.80 -19.71 5.30
N ILE A 73 5.80 -18.45 5.70
CA ILE A 73 6.10 -18.03 7.08
C ILE A 73 5.05 -18.56 8.05
N SER A 74 3.74 -18.45 7.72
CA SER A 74 2.65 -18.99 8.53
C SER A 74 2.80 -20.49 8.78
N LYS A 75 3.14 -21.26 7.73
CA LYS A 75 3.35 -22.71 7.84
C LYS A 75 4.52 -23.06 8.77
N VAL A 76 5.65 -22.33 8.67
CA VAL A 76 6.85 -22.57 9.49
C VAL A 76 6.60 -22.19 10.95
N LEU A 77 6.01 -21.03 11.19
CA LEU A 77 5.81 -20.49 12.54
C LEU A 77 4.50 -20.95 13.19
N LYS A 78 3.58 -21.54 12.42
CA LYS A 78 2.23 -21.95 12.84
C LYS A 78 1.43 -20.79 13.43
N VAL A 79 1.44 -19.66 12.75
CA VAL A 79 0.76 -18.43 13.15
C VAL A 79 -0.32 -18.03 12.14
N PRO A 80 -1.44 -17.45 12.58
CA PRO A 80 -2.54 -17.06 11.69
C PRO A 80 -2.19 -15.87 10.81
N MET A 81 -2.83 -15.84 9.64
CA MET A 81 -2.78 -14.76 8.65
C MET A 81 -4.06 -13.93 8.73
N TYR A 82 -3.89 -12.61 8.73
CA TYR A 82 -4.97 -11.62 8.82
C TYR A 82 -4.91 -10.71 7.61
N GLY A 83 -6.03 -10.40 7.02
CA GLY A 83 -6.12 -9.51 5.87
C GLY A 83 -7.51 -9.52 5.25
N ARG A 84 -7.59 -9.06 4.02
CA ARG A 84 -8.79 -9.06 3.18
C ARG A 84 -8.44 -9.58 1.81
N LEU A 85 -9.39 -10.22 1.13
CA LEU A 85 -9.31 -10.51 -0.30
C LEU A 85 -9.93 -9.36 -1.10
N VAL A 86 -9.54 -9.24 -2.36
CA VAL A 86 -10.14 -8.29 -3.30
C VAL A 86 -11.64 -8.57 -3.50
N ASP A 87 -12.40 -7.51 -3.79
CA ASP A 87 -13.86 -7.63 -3.99
C ASP A 87 -14.23 -8.17 -5.39
N GLY A 88 -13.25 -8.38 -6.29
CA GLY A 88 -13.46 -8.81 -7.66
C GLY A 88 -12.19 -9.30 -8.35
N GLU A 89 -12.07 -9.05 -9.64
CA GLU A 89 -10.88 -9.40 -10.41
C GLU A 89 -9.75 -8.39 -10.18
N SER A 90 -8.53 -8.87 -10.04
CA SER A 90 -7.31 -8.07 -10.01
C SER A 90 -6.22 -8.72 -10.86
N ALA A 91 -5.30 -7.89 -11.38
CA ALA A 91 -4.24 -8.36 -12.28
C ALA A 91 -2.92 -8.71 -11.55
N TRP A 92 -2.78 -8.31 -10.28
CA TRP A 92 -1.51 -8.40 -9.55
C TRP A 92 -1.61 -9.14 -8.21
N GLU A 93 -2.67 -9.94 -8.07
CA GLU A 93 -2.99 -10.63 -6.82
C GLU A 93 -2.10 -11.85 -6.56
N ASP A 94 -1.76 -12.03 -5.31
CA ASP A 94 -1.24 -13.28 -4.78
C ASP A 94 -2.40 -14.25 -4.49
N GLU A 95 -2.63 -15.18 -5.38
CA GLU A 95 -3.65 -16.21 -5.24
C GLU A 95 -3.36 -17.21 -4.10
N THR A 96 -2.16 -17.16 -3.51
CA THR A 96 -1.78 -18.09 -2.42
C THR A 96 -2.19 -17.56 -1.05
N PHE A 97 -2.51 -16.26 -0.93
CA PHE A 97 -2.93 -15.66 0.33
C PHE A 97 -4.41 -15.92 0.61
N ILE A 98 -4.67 -16.65 1.68
CA ILE A 98 -6.03 -16.87 2.21
C ILE A 98 -5.99 -16.51 3.70
N PRO A 99 -6.66 -15.43 4.14
CA PRO A 99 -6.64 -15.04 5.54
C PRO A 99 -7.41 -16.02 6.42
N ASP A 100 -6.80 -16.39 7.56
CA ASP A 100 -7.50 -17.11 8.63
C ASP A 100 -8.51 -16.21 9.34
N VAL A 101 -8.21 -14.89 9.36
CA VAL A 101 -9.06 -13.85 9.96
C VAL A 101 -9.23 -12.70 8.98
N VAL A 102 -10.47 -12.46 8.57
CA VAL A 102 -10.81 -11.31 7.72
C VAL A 102 -10.90 -10.05 8.58
N LEU A 103 -10.13 -9.03 8.19
CA LEU A 103 -10.11 -7.73 8.88
C LEU A 103 -11.11 -6.75 8.24
N ASN A 104 -11.75 -5.98 9.10
CA ASN A 104 -12.68 -4.92 8.72
C ASN A 104 -12.21 -3.57 9.24
N ASP A 105 -12.82 -2.51 8.71
CA ASP A 105 -12.58 -1.14 9.17
C ASP A 105 -12.87 -0.99 10.66
N ALA A 106 -11.99 -0.29 11.37
CA ALA A 106 -12.03 -0.06 12.81
C ALA A 106 -11.81 -1.31 13.71
N ASP A 107 -11.47 -2.47 13.14
CA ASP A 107 -11.02 -3.60 13.95
C ASP A 107 -9.77 -3.24 14.77
N LEU A 108 -9.68 -3.82 15.98
CA LEU A 108 -8.55 -3.59 16.88
C LEU A 108 -7.81 -4.89 17.17
N ILE A 109 -6.51 -4.90 16.89
CA ILE A 109 -5.61 -5.97 17.33
C ILE A 109 -4.87 -5.44 18.55
N LYS A 110 -5.20 -5.99 19.72
CA LYS A 110 -4.65 -5.55 21.01
C LYS A 110 -3.67 -6.55 21.55
N THR A 111 -2.53 -6.05 22.00
CA THR A 111 -1.53 -6.79 22.79
C THR A 111 -1.23 -6.03 24.07
N ASP A 112 -0.38 -6.57 24.93
CA ASP A 112 0.07 -5.84 26.13
C ASP A 112 1.05 -4.70 25.80
N GLU A 113 1.60 -4.67 24.58
CA GLU A 113 2.63 -3.72 24.15
C GLU A 113 2.13 -2.61 23.25
N TYR A 114 1.08 -2.88 22.46
CA TYR A 114 0.53 -1.94 21.45
C TYR A 114 -0.88 -2.33 21.03
N THR A 115 -1.54 -1.37 20.40
CA THR A 115 -2.83 -1.54 19.73
C THR A 115 -2.69 -1.13 18.27
N LEU A 116 -3.04 -2.04 17.34
CA LEU A 116 -3.21 -1.73 15.93
C LEU A 116 -4.69 -1.49 15.65
N GLU A 117 -5.01 -0.33 15.10
CA GLU A 117 -6.34 -0.03 14.55
C GLU A 117 -6.30 -0.22 13.04
N VAL A 118 -7.21 -1.02 12.53
CA VAL A 118 -7.37 -1.30 11.10
C VAL A 118 -8.14 -0.17 10.45
N ILE A 119 -7.61 0.40 9.38
CA ILE A 119 -8.28 1.42 8.59
C ILE A 119 -8.40 0.91 7.16
N HIS A 120 -9.62 0.59 6.72
CA HIS A 120 -9.88 0.20 5.33
C HIS A 120 -9.73 1.42 4.42
N THR A 121 -8.80 1.33 3.48
CA THR A 121 -8.38 2.41 2.58
C THR A 121 -8.39 1.96 1.11
N PRO A 122 -9.57 1.59 0.57
CA PRO A 122 -9.67 1.14 -0.82
C PRO A 122 -9.26 2.23 -1.80
N GLY A 123 -8.80 1.82 -2.97
CA GLY A 123 -8.46 2.72 -4.06
C GLY A 123 -7.29 2.25 -4.90
N HIS A 124 -6.13 1.97 -4.31
CA HIS A 124 -5.04 1.26 -4.98
C HIS A 124 -5.44 -0.20 -5.25
N ALA A 125 -5.96 -0.85 -4.23
CA ALA A 125 -6.62 -2.14 -4.27
C ALA A 125 -7.91 -2.07 -3.43
N SER A 126 -8.95 -2.83 -3.75
CA SER A 126 -10.23 -2.83 -3.03
C SER A 126 -10.10 -3.38 -1.61
N ASN A 127 -9.16 -4.30 -1.41
CA ASN A 127 -8.87 -4.94 -0.13
C ASN A 127 -7.87 -4.18 0.75
N HIS A 128 -7.39 -3.00 0.31
CA HIS A 128 -6.29 -2.32 0.97
C HIS A 128 -6.62 -1.87 2.40
N LEU A 129 -5.72 -2.18 3.34
CA LEU A 129 -5.78 -1.83 4.75
C LEU A 129 -4.54 -1.03 5.16
N CYS A 130 -4.74 0.02 5.93
CA CYS A 130 -3.67 0.65 6.71
C CYS A 130 -3.77 0.21 8.17
N PHE A 131 -2.65 0.22 8.90
CA PHE A 131 -2.60 -0.16 10.32
C PHE A 131 -2.03 0.97 11.16
N LEU A 132 -2.86 1.56 12.03
CA LEU A 132 -2.43 2.63 12.94
C LEU A 132 -1.92 2.02 14.25
N ILE A 133 -0.63 2.21 14.54
CA ILE A 133 -0.02 1.89 15.84
C ILE A 133 -0.35 3.05 16.77
N LYS A 134 -1.31 2.84 17.69
CA LYS A 134 -1.87 3.92 18.51
C LYS A 134 -0.85 4.55 19.45
N GLU A 135 0.01 3.76 20.04
CA GLU A 135 1.05 4.18 20.99
C GLU A 135 2.11 5.07 20.35
N LEU A 136 2.26 4.99 19.02
CA LEU A 136 3.25 5.75 18.25
C LEU A 136 2.62 6.82 17.35
N ASN A 137 1.30 6.85 17.20
CA ASN A 137 0.63 7.60 16.15
C ASN A 137 1.27 7.37 14.77
N CYS A 138 1.75 6.15 14.53
CA CYS A 138 2.39 5.74 13.27
C CYS A 138 1.41 4.95 12.43
N LEU A 139 1.19 5.37 11.19
CA LEU A 139 0.36 4.63 10.25
C LEU A 139 1.24 3.84 9.28
N ILE A 140 1.09 2.52 9.28
CA ILE A 140 1.61 1.66 8.22
C ILE A 140 0.65 1.78 7.06
N THR A 141 1.15 2.30 5.93
CA THR A 141 0.31 2.75 4.82
C THR A 141 0.26 1.78 3.65
N GLY A 142 1.10 0.71 3.65
CA GLY A 142 1.23 -0.13 2.46
C GLY A 142 1.42 0.75 1.22
N ASP A 143 0.65 0.49 0.20
CA ASP A 143 0.64 1.24 -1.07
C ASP A 143 -0.49 2.29 -1.17
N HIS A 144 -1.08 2.67 -0.05
CA HIS A 144 -1.98 3.82 -0.02
C HIS A 144 -1.22 5.16 -0.10
N ILE A 145 -0.07 5.26 0.61
CA ILE A 145 0.83 6.42 0.58
C ILE A 145 2.27 5.90 0.53
N MET A 146 3.04 6.30 -0.48
CA MET A 146 4.42 5.90 -0.72
C MET A 146 5.38 7.09 -0.60
N ASP A 147 6.64 6.80 -0.28
CA ASP A 147 7.71 7.80 -0.28
C ASP A 147 8.26 8.02 -1.69
N GLY A 148 8.41 9.28 -2.09
CA GLY A 148 9.08 9.69 -3.34
C GLY A 148 8.26 9.53 -4.62
N SER A 149 7.08 8.89 -4.59
CA SER A 149 6.21 8.73 -5.76
C SER A 149 4.73 8.70 -5.39
N THR A 150 3.87 8.85 -6.40
CA THR A 150 2.43 8.59 -6.24
C THR A 150 2.13 7.15 -6.64
N VAL A 151 1.32 6.47 -5.82
CA VAL A 151 0.92 5.08 -6.08
C VAL A 151 0.17 4.95 -7.41
N VAL A 152 0.32 3.81 -8.06
CA VAL A 152 -0.47 3.46 -9.24
C VAL A 152 -1.89 3.10 -8.80
N ILE A 153 -2.89 3.69 -9.43
CA ILE A 153 -4.29 3.29 -9.32
C ILE A 153 -4.65 2.75 -10.69
N GLY A 154 -4.89 1.46 -10.81
CA GLY A 154 -5.08 0.78 -12.09
C GLY A 154 -6.28 -0.17 -12.10
N PRO A 155 -7.00 -0.26 -13.26
CA PRO A 155 -8.06 -1.24 -13.40
C PRO A 155 -7.48 -2.68 -13.40
N PRO A 156 -8.30 -3.71 -13.10
CA PRO A 156 -9.73 -3.62 -12.82
C PRO A 156 -10.08 -3.24 -11.37
N ASP A 157 -9.21 -3.46 -10.40
CA ASP A 157 -9.49 -3.31 -8.97
C ASP A 157 -9.33 -1.88 -8.45
N GLY A 158 -8.40 -1.10 -9.04
CA GLY A 158 -8.15 0.29 -8.61
C GLY A 158 -9.33 1.23 -8.83
N ASN A 159 -9.56 2.17 -7.89
CA ASN A 159 -10.63 3.17 -7.96
C ASN A 159 -10.16 4.52 -7.43
N MET A 160 -10.11 5.54 -8.32
CA MET A 160 -9.59 6.86 -7.95
C MET A 160 -10.47 7.60 -6.95
N ARG A 161 -11.79 7.50 -7.06
CA ARG A 161 -12.73 8.13 -6.10
C ARG A 161 -12.54 7.55 -4.71
N SER A 162 -12.57 6.22 -4.59
CA SER A 162 -12.33 5.52 -3.33
C SER A 162 -10.96 5.87 -2.74
N TYR A 163 -9.93 6.05 -3.59
CA TYR A 163 -8.60 6.46 -3.17
C TYR A 163 -8.60 7.86 -2.53
N ILE A 164 -9.24 8.84 -3.17
CA ILE A 164 -9.37 10.21 -2.63
C ILE A 164 -10.20 10.22 -1.35
N ASP A 165 -11.29 9.46 -1.29
CA ASP A 165 -12.12 9.33 -0.09
C ASP A 165 -11.34 8.69 1.07
N SER A 166 -10.52 7.68 0.78
CA SER A 166 -9.63 7.03 1.74
C SER A 166 -8.55 7.99 2.26
N LEU A 167 -7.95 8.81 1.40
CA LEU A 167 -7.01 9.87 1.82
C LEU A 167 -7.70 10.89 2.75
N ASN A 168 -8.91 11.34 2.40
CA ASN A 168 -9.68 12.27 3.24
C ASN A 168 -10.07 11.66 4.58
N LYS A 169 -10.36 10.35 4.62
CA LYS A 169 -10.64 9.61 5.85
C LYS A 169 -9.50 9.71 6.87
N LEU A 170 -8.24 9.70 6.42
CA LEU A 170 -7.08 9.76 7.30
C LEU A 170 -6.98 11.05 8.12
N PHE A 171 -7.60 12.17 7.70
CA PHE A 171 -7.64 13.40 8.49
C PHE A 171 -8.38 13.26 9.84
N LYS A 172 -9.16 12.19 10.02
CA LYS A 172 -9.88 11.90 11.27
C LYS A 172 -8.98 11.28 12.34
N TYR A 173 -7.77 10.83 11.96
CA TYR A 173 -6.84 10.11 12.83
C TYR A 173 -5.69 11.01 13.25
N LYS A 174 -5.19 10.78 14.46
CA LYS A 174 -3.95 11.39 14.91
C LYS A 174 -2.78 10.57 14.37
N ILE A 175 -2.08 11.11 13.38
CA ILE A 175 -0.95 10.46 12.73
C ILE A 175 0.23 11.43 12.77
N ASP A 176 1.36 11.00 13.33
CA ASP A 176 2.58 11.80 13.43
C ASP A 176 3.57 11.47 12.30
N TYR A 177 3.54 10.22 11.77
CA TYR A 177 4.34 9.82 10.61
C TYR A 177 3.77 8.57 9.93
N PHE A 178 4.18 8.34 8.67
CA PHE A 178 3.85 7.18 7.87
C PHE A 178 5.01 6.20 7.79
N ALA A 179 4.69 4.91 7.77
CA ALA A 179 5.56 3.79 7.47
C ALA A 179 5.05 3.11 6.18
N PRO A 180 5.58 3.50 5.00
CA PRO A 180 5.04 3.07 3.70
C PRO A 180 5.51 1.67 3.29
N GLY A 181 4.77 1.05 2.36
CA GLY A 181 5.15 -0.21 1.73
C GLY A 181 6.49 -0.12 0.98
N HIS A 182 6.83 1.07 0.47
CA HIS A 182 8.09 1.33 -0.23
C HIS A 182 8.72 2.64 0.24
N GLY A 183 10.07 2.68 0.30
CA GLY A 183 10.84 3.87 0.67
C GLY A 183 11.03 4.07 2.17
N ASN A 184 11.11 5.33 2.60
CA ASN A 184 11.47 5.71 3.96
C ASN A 184 10.25 6.12 4.79
N PHE A 185 10.43 6.20 6.12
CA PHE A 185 9.44 6.84 6.99
C PHE A 185 9.20 8.29 6.57
N MET A 186 7.93 8.69 6.54
CA MET A 186 7.53 10.00 6.07
C MET A 186 6.98 10.82 7.23
N HIS A 187 7.52 12.01 7.40
CA HIS A 187 7.03 12.99 8.35
C HIS A 187 6.05 13.96 7.67
N LEU A 188 5.29 14.73 8.46
CA LEU A 188 4.31 15.69 7.98
C LEU A 188 3.10 15.06 7.25
N PRO A 189 2.42 14.06 7.85
CA PRO A 189 1.35 13.29 7.21
C PRO A 189 0.27 14.16 6.55
N LYS A 190 -0.21 15.19 7.26
CA LYS A 190 -1.24 16.08 6.76
C LYS A 190 -0.84 16.77 5.46
N LYS A 191 0.39 17.33 5.40
CA LYS A 191 0.89 17.98 4.19
C LYS A 191 1.07 16.98 3.04
N THR A 192 1.49 15.76 3.35
CA THR A 192 1.63 14.69 2.37
C THR A 192 0.27 14.33 1.75
N ILE A 193 -0.75 14.10 2.57
CA ILE A 193 -2.11 13.82 2.10
C ILE A 193 -2.64 14.96 1.21
N GLU A 194 -2.55 16.22 1.69
CA GLU A 194 -2.98 17.40 0.94
C GLU A 194 -2.24 17.53 -0.41
N SER A 195 -0.95 17.21 -0.44
CA SER A 195 -0.15 17.24 -1.67
C SER A 195 -0.58 16.16 -2.66
N ILE A 196 -0.83 14.94 -2.20
CA ILE A 196 -1.30 13.84 -3.05
C ILE A 196 -2.67 14.17 -3.65
N ILE A 197 -3.63 14.61 -2.83
CA ILE A 197 -4.97 14.99 -3.30
C ILE A 197 -4.86 16.09 -4.36
N ARG A 198 -4.10 17.15 -4.08
CA ARG A 198 -3.89 18.25 -5.03
C ARG A 198 -3.27 17.78 -6.34
N HIS A 199 -2.26 16.89 -6.26
CA HIS A 199 -1.64 16.32 -7.44
C HIS A 199 -2.64 15.56 -8.30
N ARG A 200 -3.50 14.69 -7.69
CA ARG A 200 -4.52 13.91 -8.41
C ARG A 200 -5.54 14.83 -9.09
N LEU A 201 -6.11 15.79 -8.35
CA LEU A 201 -7.08 16.74 -8.90
C LEU A 201 -6.47 17.65 -9.99
N SER A 202 -5.21 18.05 -9.85
CA SER A 202 -4.52 18.83 -10.88
C SER A 202 -4.31 18.01 -12.17
N ARG A 203 -4.02 16.70 -12.03
CA ARG A 203 -3.86 15.80 -13.18
C ARG A 203 -5.20 15.59 -13.90
N GLU A 204 -6.29 15.37 -13.14
CA GLU A 204 -7.65 15.28 -13.68
C GLU A 204 -8.05 16.54 -14.45
N ALA A 205 -7.85 17.73 -13.86
CA ALA A 205 -8.12 19.00 -14.53
C ALA A 205 -7.28 19.20 -15.81
N LYS A 206 -6.04 18.67 -15.83
CA LYS A 206 -5.18 18.70 -17.02
C LYS A 206 -5.72 17.78 -18.14
N VAL A 207 -6.25 16.60 -17.77
CA VAL A 207 -6.91 15.68 -18.70
C VAL A 207 -8.09 16.35 -19.36
N ILE A 208 -9.01 16.93 -18.58
CA ILE A 208 -10.22 17.61 -19.08
C ILE A 208 -9.83 18.70 -20.08
N ARG A 209 -8.92 19.60 -19.72
CA ARG A 209 -8.47 20.68 -20.61
C ARG A 209 -7.86 20.16 -21.91
N LYS A 210 -7.01 19.11 -21.83
CA LYS A 210 -6.38 18.56 -23.03
C LYS A 210 -7.38 17.89 -23.97
N LEU A 211 -8.42 17.26 -23.40
CA LEU A 211 -9.53 16.71 -24.20
C LEU A 211 -10.34 17.82 -24.87
N GLU A 212 -10.67 18.89 -24.17
CA GLU A 212 -11.37 20.06 -24.71
C GLU A 212 -10.57 20.72 -25.84
N ASP A 213 -9.25 20.88 -25.68
CA ASP A 213 -8.35 21.50 -26.64
C ASP A 213 -8.12 20.63 -27.90
N SER A 214 -8.03 19.31 -27.73
CA SER A 214 -7.62 18.38 -28.81
C SER A 214 -8.80 17.76 -29.56
N GLY A 215 -10.00 17.80 -28.98
CA GLY A 215 -11.15 17.06 -29.50
C GLY A 215 -10.94 15.53 -29.44
N GLU A 216 -11.42 14.84 -30.48
CA GLU A 216 -11.23 13.38 -30.58
C GLU A 216 -9.73 13.05 -30.73
N THR A 217 -9.19 12.26 -29.77
CA THR A 217 -7.79 11.85 -29.76
C THR A 217 -7.66 10.43 -29.20
N ASN A 218 -6.59 9.72 -29.53
CA ASN A 218 -6.35 8.40 -28.97
C ASN A 218 -5.64 8.48 -27.61
N LEU A 219 -5.70 7.39 -26.86
CA LEU A 219 -5.15 7.31 -25.50
C LEU A 219 -3.64 7.60 -25.44
N GLU A 220 -2.86 7.15 -26.45
CA GLU A 220 -1.43 7.39 -26.52
C GLU A 220 -1.11 8.89 -26.66
N ALA A 221 -1.74 9.55 -27.61
CA ALA A 221 -1.54 10.97 -27.86
C ALA A 221 -1.98 11.81 -26.65
N LEU A 222 -3.13 11.47 -26.06
CA LEU A 222 -3.61 12.16 -24.87
C LEU A 222 -2.70 11.93 -23.66
N THR A 223 -2.17 10.71 -23.48
CA THR A 223 -1.19 10.44 -22.42
C THR A 223 0.04 11.31 -22.57
N ALA A 224 0.60 11.42 -23.77
CA ALA A 224 1.76 12.27 -24.04
C ALA A 224 1.48 13.75 -23.74
N LEU A 225 0.28 14.25 -24.09
CA LEU A 225 -0.14 15.63 -23.81
C LEU A 225 -0.37 15.92 -22.32
N VAL A 226 -0.87 14.95 -21.57
CA VAL A 226 -1.18 15.09 -20.14
C VAL A 226 0.04 14.89 -19.27
N TYR A 227 0.93 13.97 -19.64
CA TYR A 227 2.13 13.61 -18.91
C TYR A 227 3.42 14.17 -19.54
N ASP A 228 3.34 15.38 -20.16
CA ASP A 228 4.45 16.11 -20.75
C ASP A 228 5.56 16.49 -19.75
N ASP A 229 5.25 16.42 -18.45
CA ASP A 229 6.15 16.61 -17.29
C ASP A 229 6.75 15.30 -16.75
N VAL A 230 6.44 14.17 -17.39
CA VAL A 230 6.91 12.82 -16.99
C VAL A 230 7.74 12.21 -18.13
N SER A 231 8.81 11.52 -17.80
CA SER A 231 9.66 10.84 -18.79
C SER A 231 8.86 9.84 -19.62
N GLU A 232 9.07 9.84 -20.95
CA GLU A 232 8.30 9.03 -21.91
C GLU A 232 8.26 7.54 -21.59
N HIS A 233 9.35 6.97 -21.03
CA HIS A 233 9.39 5.56 -20.64
C HIS A 233 8.40 5.20 -19.52
N LEU A 234 7.87 6.20 -18.79
CA LEU A 234 6.85 6.01 -17.75
C LEU A 234 5.41 6.22 -18.29
N HIS A 235 5.24 6.64 -19.53
CA HIS A 235 3.91 6.87 -20.11
C HIS A 235 3.08 5.59 -20.21
N SER A 236 3.72 4.42 -20.40
CA SER A 236 3.03 3.13 -20.37
C SER A 236 2.38 2.84 -19.01
N ILE A 237 3.06 3.21 -17.90
CA ILE A 237 2.54 3.08 -16.54
C ILE A 237 1.47 4.14 -16.26
N ALA A 238 1.70 5.38 -16.72
CA ALA A 238 0.75 6.47 -16.56
C ALA A 238 -0.61 6.18 -17.20
N LYS A 239 -0.64 5.40 -18.29
CA LYS A 239 -1.89 4.95 -18.93
C LYS A 239 -2.82 4.18 -18.00
N PHE A 240 -2.30 3.36 -17.07
CA PHE A 240 -3.15 2.63 -16.11
C PHE A 240 -3.94 3.58 -15.23
N SER A 241 -3.27 4.58 -14.65
CA SER A 241 -3.94 5.60 -13.83
C SER A 241 -4.84 6.53 -14.67
N PHE A 242 -4.55 6.68 -15.95
CA PHE A 242 -5.32 7.50 -16.87
C PHE A 242 -6.70 6.92 -17.16
N CYS A 243 -6.80 5.61 -17.40
CA CYS A 243 -8.06 4.93 -17.67
C CYS A 243 -9.10 5.16 -16.57
N LEU A 244 -8.68 5.29 -15.32
CA LEU A 244 -9.59 5.54 -14.19
C LEU A 244 -10.06 6.99 -14.06
N LEU A 245 -9.28 7.96 -14.55
CA LEU A 245 -9.70 9.37 -14.58
C LEU A 245 -10.78 9.62 -15.64
N TYR A 246 -10.92 8.73 -16.61
CA TYR A 246 -11.88 8.84 -17.70
C TYR A 246 -13.20 8.09 -17.45
N THR A 247 -13.22 7.16 -16.49
CA THR A 247 -14.40 6.32 -16.18
C THR A 247 -15.10 6.68 -14.86
N SER A 248 -14.64 7.71 -14.15
CA SER A 248 -15.17 8.18 -12.86
C SER A 248 -16.23 9.33 -13.03
#